data_698383bdbc310cd942b995824592fddd
#
_entry.id   698383bdbc310cd942b995824592fddd
#
_cell.length_a   1.000
_cell.length_b   1.000
_cell.length_c   1.000
_cell.angle_alpha   90.00
_cell.angle_beta   90.00
_cell.angle_gamma   90.00
#
_symmetry.space_group_name_H-M   'P 1'
#
loop_
_entity.id
_entity.type
_entity.pdbx_description
1 polymer ?
#
loop_
_entity_poly.entity_id
_entity_poly.type
_entity_poly.pdbx_seq_one_letter_code
_entity_poly.pdbx_strand_id
1 'polypeptide(L)'
;MPRTPSLSSDGSVARVCRLLPDAETGRVALVDMRAACGFPSPAADYEAEEVTLDQLMVRNPLATILVEAAGDSMVEAGIYEGDLLVVDREVEPRSGSIVLACYDGSFTVKRLRLDPKGRIELHPENPLSGCGVLRPRPGEQFEIEGVVTGLARRF
;
A
#
# COMPACT_ATOMS: atom_id res chain seq x y z
N MET A 1 23.29 -2.62 11.52
CA MET A 1 22.12 -1.77 11.88
C MET A 1 21.63 -1.12 10.60
N PRO A 2 20.46 -1.47 10.08
CA PRO A 2 19.90 -0.73 8.96
C PRO A 2 19.52 0.67 9.44
N ARG A 3 19.97 1.69 8.71
CA ARG A 3 19.61 3.08 8.96
C ARG A 3 18.11 3.26 8.72
N THR A 4 17.39 3.68 9.75
CA THR A 4 16.03 4.20 9.61
C THR A 4 16.10 5.50 8.81
N PRO A 5 15.40 5.64 7.67
CA PRO A 5 15.30 6.92 7.01
C PRO A 5 14.51 7.87 7.90
N SER A 6 15.04 9.06 8.13
CA SER A 6 14.33 10.15 8.79
C SER A 6 13.35 10.78 7.79
N LEU A 7 12.16 11.06 8.24
CA LEU A 7 10.99 11.40 7.42
C LEU A 7 10.71 12.88 7.40
N SER A 8 10.32 13.38 6.24
CA SER A 8 9.75 14.71 6.07
C SER A 8 8.21 14.66 6.11
N SER A 9 7.60 15.75 6.55
CA SER A 9 6.18 15.92 6.85
C SER A 9 5.23 16.04 5.64
N ASP A 10 5.58 15.47 4.49
CA ASP A 10 4.91 15.70 3.20
C ASP A 10 4.16 14.50 2.60
N GLY A 11 3.68 13.59 3.43
CA GLY A 11 2.97 12.40 2.98
C GLY A 11 3.89 11.25 2.54
N SER A 12 5.09 11.24 3.05
CA SER A 12 6.07 10.19 2.85
C SER A 12 5.81 8.96 3.72
N VAL A 13 6.46 7.87 3.38
CA VAL A 13 6.35 6.58 4.06
C VAL A 13 7.05 6.64 5.41
N ALA A 14 6.37 6.25 6.51
CA ALA A 14 6.92 6.30 7.86
C ALA A 14 7.94 5.18 8.11
N ARG A 15 7.71 3.97 7.58
CA ARG A 15 8.60 2.83 7.78
C ARG A 15 8.47 1.81 6.65
N VAL A 16 9.60 1.22 6.25
CA VAL A 16 9.63 0.10 5.29
C VAL A 16 10.14 -1.13 6.02
N CYS A 17 9.36 -2.21 5.98
CA CYS A 17 9.73 -3.51 6.55
C CYS A 17 9.69 -4.57 5.44
N ARG A 18 10.67 -5.49 5.48
CA ARG A 18 10.65 -6.67 4.62
C ARG A 18 10.07 -7.84 5.40
N LEU A 19 9.22 -8.63 4.76
CA LEU A 19 8.76 -9.89 5.29
C LEU A 19 9.95 -10.86 5.41
N LEU A 20 10.05 -11.55 6.55
CA LEU A 20 11.01 -12.63 6.75
C LEU A 20 10.29 -13.94 6.43
N PRO A 21 10.79 -14.74 5.46
CA PRO A 21 10.10 -15.97 5.02
C PRO A 21 9.98 -17.05 6.11
N ASP A 22 10.79 -17.00 7.16
CA ASP A 22 10.89 -18.03 8.21
C ASP A 22 10.23 -17.64 9.54
N ALA A 23 9.46 -16.53 9.59
CA ALA A 23 8.71 -16.20 10.79
C ALA A 23 7.61 -17.25 11.02
N GLU A 24 7.56 -17.84 12.21
CA GLU A 24 6.42 -18.67 12.62
C GLU A 24 5.17 -17.80 12.62
N THR A 25 4.36 -17.95 11.58
CA THR A 25 3.10 -17.20 11.42
C THR A 25 1.98 -17.94 12.12
N GLY A 26 1.29 -17.25 13.03
CA GLY A 26 0.10 -17.78 13.68
C GLY A 26 -1.01 -18.03 12.66
N ARG A 27 -1.56 -19.23 12.62
CA ARG A 27 -2.73 -19.56 11.82
C ARG A 27 -3.99 -19.03 12.48
N VAL A 28 -4.91 -18.52 11.68
CA VAL A 28 -6.23 -18.07 12.12
C VAL A 28 -7.31 -18.74 11.27
N ALA A 29 -8.49 -18.91 11.83
CA ALA A 29 -9.62 -19.44 11.08
C ALA A 29 -10.20 -18.36 10.16
N LEU A 30 -10.15 -18.58 8.85
CA LEU A 30 -10.95 -17.84 7.89
C LEU A 30 -12.33 -18.50 7.83
N VAL A 31 -13.32 -17.82 8.36
CA VAL A 31 -14.70 -18.30 8.34
C VAL A 31 -15.36 -17.83 7.04
N ASP A 32 -15.94 -18.75 6.27
CA ASP A 32 -16.69 -18.40 5.05
C ASP A 32 -18.03 -17.76 5.43
N MET A 33 -17.92 -16.56 6.03
CA MET A 33 -19.04 -15.75 6.47
C MET A 33 -18.92 -14.35 5.88
N ARG A 34 -20.00 -13.89 5.27
CA ARG A 34 -20.10 -12.50 4.83
C ARG A 34 -20.92 -11.71 5.85
N ALA A 35 -20.25 -10.87 6.62
CA ALA A 35 -20.91 -9.91 7.49
C ALA A 35 -21.42 -8.74 6.66
N ALA A 36 -22.72 -8.49 6.70
CA ALA A 36 -23.29 -7.31 6.07
C ALA A 36 -22.95 -6.05 6.87
N CYS A 37 -22.40 -5.06 6.20
CA CYS A 37 -22.11 -3.75 6.80
C CYS A 37 -23.34 -2.80 6.79
N GLY A 38 -24.50 -3.31 6.42
CA GLY A 38 -25.78 -2.61 6.45
C GLY A 38 -26.80 -3.37 7.28
N PHE A 39 -27.76 -4.02 6.63
CA PHE A 39 -28.75 -4.84 7.34
C PHE A 39 -28.14 -6.20 7.74
N PRO A 40 -28.53 -6.74 8.92
CA PRO A 40 -28.06 -8.05 9.35
C PRO A 40 -28.49 -9.14 8.37
N SER A 41 -27.61 -10.13 8.17
CA SER A 41 -27.89 -11.36 7.43
C SER A 41 -28.16 -12.51 8.39
N PRO A 42 -29.02 -13.50 8.03
CA PRO A 42 -29.20 -14.71 8.85
C PRO A 42 -27.87 -15.43 9.06
N ALA A 43 -27.67 -15.93 10.28
CA ALA A 43 -26.55 -16.82 10.57
C ALA A 43 -26.81 -18.18 9.92
N ALA A 44 -25.82 -18.73 9.24
CA ALA A 44 -25.81 -20.06 8.64
C ALA A 44 -24.65 -20.88 9.23
N ASP A 45 -24.62 -22.17 8.96
CA ASP A 45 -23.46 -23.00 9.27
C ASP A 45 -22.27 -22.57 8.39
N TYR A 46 -21.10 -22.39 9.00
CA TYR A 46 -19.92 -21.89 8.33
C TYR A 46 -18.85 -22.96 8.24
N GLU A 47 -18.23 -23.05 7.08
CA GLU A 47 -16.95 -23.71 6.93
C GLU A 47 -15.82 -22.77 7.31
N ALA A 48 -14.80 -23.29 7.97
CA ALA A 48 -13.62 -22.51 8.35
C ALA A 48 -12.37 -23.17 7.78
N GLU A 49 -11.52 -22.36 7.16
CA GLU A 49 -10.22 -22.76 6.66
C GLU A 49 -9.13 -22.12 7.54
N GLU A 50 -8.11 -22.91 7.91
CA GLU A 50 -6.94 -22.35 8.61
C GLU A 50 -6.02 -21.65 7.61
N VAL A 51 -5.85 -20.35 7.78
CA VAL A 51 -5.01 -19.52 6.95
C VAL A 51 -4.12 -18.61 7.80
N THR A 52 -3.10 -18.04 7.17
CA THR A 52 -2.33 -16.95 7.75
C THR A 52 -2.67 -15.65 7.04
N LEU A 53 -2.53 -14.50 7.71
CA LEU A 53 -2.81 -13.20 7.08
C LEU A 53 -1.90 -12.92 5.89
N ASP A 54 -0.66 -13.37 5.94
CA ASP A 54 0.28 -13.23 4.84
C ASP A 54 -0.17 -14.04 3.61
N GLN A 55 -0.71 -15.26 3.77
CA GLN A 55 -1.28 -16.05 2.66
C GLN A 55 -2.45 -15.34 1.98
N LEU A 56 -3.25 -14.57 2.74
CA LEU A 56 -4.38 -13.80 2.21
C LEU A 56 -3.94 -12.52 1.50
N MET A 57 -2.92 -11.86 2.02
CA MET A 57 -2.54 -10.51 1.63
C MET A 57 -1.34 -10.46 0.67
N VAL A 58 -0.47 -11.48 0.72
CA VAL A 58 0.83 -11.48 0.04
C VAL A 58 0.84 -12.57 -1.03
N ARG A 59 0.87 -12.17 -2.29
CA ARG A 59 0.95 -13.10 -3.42
C ARG A 59 2.37 -13.58 -3.69
N ASN A 60 3.33 -12.69 -3.51
CA ASN A 60 4.75 -12.97 -3.77
C ASN A 60 5.59 -12.52 -2.57
N PRO A 61 5.86 -13.41 -1.59
CA PRO A 61 6.59 -13.04 -0.37
C PRO A 61 8.00 -12.51 -0.63
N LEU A 62 8.67 -12.98 -1.68
CA LEU A 62 10.05 -12.56 -2.00
C LEU A 62 10.12 -11.16 -2.59
N ALA A 63 9.05 -10.72 -3.26
CA ALA A 63 8.96 -9.41 -3.88
C ALA A 63 8.11 -8.41 -3.09
N THR A 64 7.51 -8.84 -1.98
CA THR A 64 6.63 -8.00 -1.16
C THR A 64 7.41 -7.33 -0.04
N ILE A 65 7.15 -6.04 0.14
CA ILE A 65 7.57 -5.25 1.29
C ILE A 65 6.35 -4.66 2.00
N LEU A 66 6.48 -4.43 3.30
CA LEU A 66 5.48 -3.73 4.09
C LEU A 66 5.95 -2.30 4.34
N VAL A 67 5.04 -1.36 4.15
CA VAL A 67 5.33 0.06 4.23
C VAL A 67 4.29 0.73 5.12
N GLU A 68 4.71 1.44 6.15
CA GLU A 68 3.81 2.21 7.00
C GLU A 68 3.52 3.56 6.36
N ALA A 69 2.25 3.85 6.12
CA ALA A 69 1.82 5.12 5.55
C ALA A 69 1.99 6.26 6.53
N ALA A 70 2.45 7.42 6.03
CA ALA A 70 2.54 8.66 6.77
C ALA A 70 1.82 9.79 6.01
N GLY A 71 1.18 10.67 6.77
CA GLY A 71 0.44 11.79 6.23
C GLY A 71 -0.92 11.42 5.65
N ASP A 72 -1.55 12.36 4.98
CA ASP A 72 -2.97 12.32 4.62
C ASP A 72 -3.24 12.43 3.11
N SER A 73 -2.20 12.41 2.28
CA SER A 73 -2.34 12.69 0.84
C SER A 73 -3.17 11.66 0.07
N MET A 74 -3.52 10.51 0.68
CA MET A 74 -4.24 9.41 0.04
C MET A 74 -5.52 9.01 0.79
N VAL A 75 -6.08 9.90 1.60
CA VAL A 75 -7.26 9.58 2.44
C VAL A 75 -8.51 9.27 1.62
N GLU A 76 -8.70 9.87 0.46
CA GLU A 76 -9.81 9.54 -0.45
C GLU A 76 -9.65 8.18 -1.14
N ALA A 77 -8.43 7.65 -1.17
CA ALA A 77 -8.16 6.26 -1.55
C ALA A 77 -8.37 5.28 -0.39
N GLY A 78 -8.75 5.75 0.79
CA GLY A 78 -8.93 4.94 1.99
C GLY A 78 -7.63 4.61 2.74
N ILE A 79 -6.53 5.27 2.40
CA ILE A 79 -5.22 5.10 3.07
C ILE A 79 -5.03 6.25 4.06
N TYR A 80 -4.80 5.90 5.33
CA TYR A 80 -4.61 6.84 6.41
C TYR A 80 -3.24 6.65 7.05
N GLU A 81 -2.80 7.65 7.78
CA GLU A 81 -1.56 7.59 8.56
C GLU A 81 -1.57 6.37 9.50
N GLY A 82 -0.46 5.65 9.53
CA GLY A 82 -0.28 4.44 10.33
C GLY A 82 -0.77 3.14 9.68
N ASP A 83 -1.43 3.20 8.51
CA ASP A 83 -1.78 1.99 7.75
C ASP A 83 -0.54 1.24 7.31
N LEU A 84 -0.59 -0.09 7.41
CA LEU A 84 0.46 -0.96 6.89
C LEU A 84 0.11 -1.39 5.47
N LEU A 85 0.84 -0.86 4.51
CA LEU A 85 0.64 -1.13 3.08
C LEU A 85 1.41 -2.36 2.66
N VAL A 86 0.76 -3.23 1.89
CA VAL A 86 1.40 -4.37 1.22
C VAL A 86 1.81 -3.91 -0.18
N VAL A 87 3.10 -3.88 -0.44
CA VAL A 87 3.67 -3.40 -1.70
C VAL A 87 4.36 -4.55 -2.42
N ASP A 88 3.86 -4.91 -3.58
CA ASP A 88 4.43 -5.95 -4.44
C ASP A 88 5.29 -5.29 -5.54
N ARG A 89 6.54 -5.68 -5.60
CA ARG A 89 7.55 -5.11 -6.50
C ARG A 89 7.58 -5.79 -7.88
N GLU A 90 6.93 -6.92 -8.03
CA GLU A 90 6.83 -7.64 -9.31
C GLU A 90 5.55 -7.31 -10.09
N VAL A 91 4.55 -6.73 -9.43
CA VAL A 91 3.34 -6.30 -10.11
C VAL A 91 3.67 -5.11 -11.01
N GLU A 92 3.34 -5.24 -12.31
CA GLU A 92 3.53 -4.17 -13.27
C GLU A 92 2.59 -2.99 -12.97
N PRO A 93 3.14 -1.78 -12.74
CA PRO A 93 2.33 -0.59 -12.48
C PRO A 93 1.55 -0.19 -13.72
N ARG A 94 0.26 0.12 -13.54
CA ARG A 94 -0.63 0.59 -14.61
C ARG A 94 -1.31 1.88 -14.20
N SER A 95 -1.81 2.62 -15.16
CA SER A 95 -2.63 3.81 -14.88
C SER A 95 -3.82 3.41 -13.99
N GLY A 96 -3.96 4.08 -12.84
CA GLY A 96 -4.91 3.73 -11.80
C GLY A 96 -4.32 2.94 -10.63
N SER A 97 -3.13 2.36 -10.75
CA SER A 97 -2.45 1.71 -9.62
C SER A 97 -2.09 2.72 -8.53
N ILE A 98 -2.23 2.31 -7.27
CA ILE A 98 -1.57 3.01 -6.17
C ILE A 98 -0.15 2.46 -6.10
N VAL A 99 0.84 3.33 -6.12
CA VAL A 99 2.25 2.93 -6.17
C VAL A 99 3.05 3.53 -5.03
N LEU A 100 4.04 2.79 -4.57
CA LEU A 100 5.16 3.32 -3.82
C LEU A 100 6.21 3.79 -4.83
N ALA A 101 6.57 5.05 -4.78
CA ALA A 101 7.59 5.63 -5.62
C ALA A 101 8.69 6.28 -4.79
N CYS A 102 9.92 6.24 -5.31
CA CYS A 102 11.02 7.05 -4.83
C CYS A 102 11.19 8.23 -5.77
N TYR A 103 11.14 9.44 -5.25
CA TYR A 103 11.32 10.68 -5.99
C TYR A 103 12.30 11.58 -5.25
N ASP A 104 13.39 11.95 -5.88
CA ASP A 104 14.49 12.72 -5.29
C ASP A 104 14.94 12.16 -3.92
N GLY A 105 15.06 10.82 -3.82
CA GLY A 105 15.49 10.14 -2.61
C GLY A 105 14.44 10.04 -1.50
N SER A 106 13.21 10.48 -1.75
CA SER A 106 12.09 10.38 -0.80
C SER A 106 11.04 9.41 -1.28
N PHE A 107 10.53 8.56 -0.39
CA PHE A 107 9.42 7.66 -0.69
C PHE A 107 8.07 8.37 -0.58
N THR A 108 7.18 8.07 -1.51
CA THR A 108 5.81 8.59 -1.51
C THR A 108 4.84 7.55 -2.04
N VAL A 109 3.60 7.59 -1.55
CA VAL A 109 2.49 6.76 -2.06
C VAL A 109 1.51 7.66 -2.79
N LYS A 110 1.24 7.34 -4.04
CA LYS A 110 0.37 8.14 -4.92
C LYS A 110 -0.39 7.25 -5.89
N ARG A 111 -1.43 7.80 -6.50
CA ARG A 111 -2.12 7.19 -7.63
C ARG A 111 -1.34 7.45 -8.92
N LEU A 112 -0.88 6.40 -9.57
CA LEU A 112 -0.25 6.50 -10.89
C LEU A 112 -1.31 6.81 -11.95
N ARG A 113 -1.03 7.81 -12.75
CA ARG A 113 -1.79 8.12 -13.96
C ARG A 113 -0.83 8.37 -15.14
N LEU A 114 -1.34 8.19 -16.32
CA LEU A 114 -0.63 8.58 -17.54
C LEU A 114 -1.33 9.78 -18.16
N ASP A 115 -0.56 10.79 -18.53
CA ASP A 115 -1.08 11.91 -19.30
C ASP A 115 -1.42 11.49 -20.74
N PRO A 116 -2.06 12.37 -21.56
CA PRO A 116 -2.37 12.04 -22.95
C PRO A 116 -1.15 11.71 -23.85
N LYS A 117 0.05 12.05 -23.39
CA LYS A 117 1.32 11.73 -24.08
C LYS A 117 1.99 10.47 -23.50
N GLY A 118 1.33 9.75 -22.59
CA GLY A 118 1.85 8.56 -21.93
C GLY A 118 2.89 8.82 -20.85
N ARG A 119 3.05 10.06 -20.37
CA ARG A 119 4.00 10.40 -19.31
C ARG A 119 3.39 10.14 -17.94
N ILE A 120 4.21 9.70 -17.00
CA ILE A 120 3.82 9.39 -15.64
C ILE A 120 3.45 10.66 -14.88
N GLU A 121 2.31 10.60 -14.22
CA GLU A 121 1.85 11.54 -13.20
C GLU A 121 1.52 10.78 -11.92
N LEU A 122 1.96 11.29 -10.78
CA LEU A 122 1.64 10.77 -9.46
C LEU A 122 0.67 11.72 -8.76
N HIS A 123 -0.56 11.25 -8.60
CA HIS A 123 -1.66 12.05 -8.08
C HIS A 123 -1.91 11.76 -6.59
N PRO A 124 -1.97 12.78 -5.74
CA PRO A 124 -2.57 12.64 -4.41
C PRO A 124 -4.08 12.42 -4.54
N GLU A 125 -4.66 11.78 -3.54
CA GLU A 125 -6.11 11.63 -3.37
C GLU A 125 -6.55 12.26 -2.04
N ASN A 126 -6.29 13.54 -1.90
CA ASN A 126 -6.79 14.43 -0.86
C ASN A 126 -6.61 15.89 -1.31
N PRO A 127 -7.69 16.56 -1.74
CA PRO A 127 -7.63 17.96 -2.17
C PRO A 127 -7.18 18.92 -1.07
N LEU A 128 -7.31 18.53 0.19
CA LEU A 128 -6.99 19.37 1.35
C LEU A 128 -5.55 19.21 1.85
N SER A 129 -4.82 18.19 1.37
CA SER A 129 -3.46 17.89 1.83
C SER A 129 -2.42 18.94 1.43
N GLY A 130 -2.74 19.82 0.50
CA GLY A 130 -1.77 20.74 -0.09
C GLY A 130 -0.74 20.09 -1.02
N CYS A 131 -0.77 18.77 -1.17
CA CYS A 131 0.11 18.05 -2.08
C CYS A 131 -0.34 18.23 -3.53
N GLY A 132 0.59 18.60 -4.41
CA GLY A 132 0.35 18.70 -5.83
C GLY A 132 0.60 17.38 -6.57
N VAL A 133 0.23 17.33 -7.85
CA VAL A 133 0.59 16.25 -8.76
C VAL A 133 2.09 16.29 -9.03
N LEU A 134 2.78 15.18 -8.78
CA LEU A 134 4.18 15.02 -9.11
C LEU A 134 4.33 14.55 -10.57
N ARG A 135 5.16 15.25 -11.33
CA ARG A 135 5.43 14.96 -12.74
C ARG A 135 6.94 14.80 -12.93
N PRO A 136 7.46 13.57 -12.81
CA PRO A 136 8.88 13.32 -12.97
C PRO A 136 9.36 13.81 -14.34
N ARG A 137 10.48 14.53 -14.37
CA ARG A 137 11.11 15.06 -15.58
C ARG A 137 12.30 14.20 -15.97
N PRO A 138 12.67 14.17 -17.26
CA PRO A 138 13.90 13.53 -17.69
C PRO A 138 15.11 14.09 -16.91
N GLY A 139 15.91 13.19 -16.29
CA GLY A 139 17.07 13.55 -15.49
C GLY A 139 16.82 13.71 -13.99
N GLU A 140 15.57 13.71 -13.54
CA GLU A 140 15.23 13.62 -12.11
C GLU A 140 15.34 12.16 -11.62
N GLN A 141 15.71 11.98 -10.35
CA GLN A 141 15.72 10.65 -9.73
C GLN A 141 14.29 10.22 -9.41
N PHE A 142 13.79 9.29 -10.21
CA PHE A 142 12.45 8.76 -10.04
C PHE A 142 12.43 7.26 -10.34
N GLU A 143 11.83 6.50 -9.43
CA GLU A 143 11.61 5.07 -9.59
C GLU A 143 10.29 4.65 -8.94
N ILE A 144 9.55 3.75 -9.58
CA ILE A 144 8.43 3.07 -8.96
C ILE A 144 8.95 1.81 -8.28
N GLU A 145 8.86 1.75 -6.97
CA GLU A 145 9.34 0.63 -6.16
C GLU A 145 8.40 -0.56 -6.19
N GLY A 146 7.11 -0.32 -6.34
CA GLY A 146 6.10 -1.38 -6.41
C GLY A 146 4.67 -0.85 -6.38
N VAL A 147 3.74 -1.77 -6.50
CA VAL A 147 2.29 -1.51 -6.48
C VAL A 147 1.72 -1.87 -5.12
N VAL A 148 0.93 -0.97 -4.55
CA VAL A 148 0.17 -1.26 -3.32
C VAL A 148 -0.98 -2.19 -3.68
N THR A 149 -0.92 -3.43 -3.18
CA THR A 149 -1.90 -4.50 -3.46
C THR A 149 -2.90 -4.70 -2.34
N GLY A 150 -2.64 -4.14 -1.17
CA GLY A 150 -3.52 -4.23 -0.01
C GLY A 150 -3.01 -3.38 1.14
N LEU A 151 -3.79 -3.31 2.20
CA LEU A 151 -3.40 -2.67 3.45
C LEU A 151 -3.97 -3.42 4.66
N ALA A 152 -3.30 -3.29 5.80
CA ALA A 152 -3.80 -3.73 7.10
C ALA A 152 -3.86 -2.54 8.05
N ARG A 153 -4.94 -2.47 8.83
CA ARG A 153 -5.18 -1.44 9.84
C ARG A 153 -5.63 -2.07 11.14
N ARG A 154 -5.09 -1.57 12.24
CA ARG A 154 -5.59 -1.88 13.58
C ARG A 154 -6.45 -0.72 14.06
N PHE A 155 -7.58 -1.04 14.63
CA PHE A 155 -8.44 -0.05 15.27
C PHE A 155 -8.09 0.14 16.75
#